data_be5992f0b43d8f99032fdf932cfa7bad
#
_entry.id   be5992f0b43d8f99032fdf932cfa7bad
#
_cell.length_a   1.000
_cell.length_b   1.000
_cell.length_c   1.000
_cell.angle_alpha   90.00
_cell.angle_beta   90.00
_cell.angle_gamma   90.00
#
_symmetry.space_group_name_H-M   'P 1'
#
loop_
_entity.id
_entity.type
_entity.pdbx_description
1 polymer ?
#
loop_
_entity_poly.entity_id
_entity_poly.type
_entity_poly.pdbx_seq_one_letter_code
_entity_poly.pdbx_strand_id
1 'polypeptide(L)'
;NAGDCGAANAGDFGAANAGDCGAANAGNFGAANAGDFGAANAGNYGAANAGNYGAANAGDNGVAVVLNEGKVKGDLGCILVARNIEYNNNTYRYEVADWACAIVDGEKIKADTWYHLIDGELKEVL
;
A
#
# COMPACT_ATOMS: atom_id res chain seq x y z
N ASN A 1 -5.98 -1.49 -17.04
CA ASN A 1 -4.53 -1.33 -17.14
C ASN A 1 -4.16 0.04 -17.68
N ALA A 2 -3.12 0.60 -17.12
CA ALA A 2 -2.56 1.85 -17.62
C ALA A 2 -1.04 1.72 -17.65
N GLY A 3 -0.41 2.47 -18.54
CA GLY A 3 1.04 2.50 -18.60
C GLY A 3 1.64 3.38 -17.51
N ASP A 4 2.94 3.66 -17.62
CA ASP A 4 3.65 4.50 -16.67
C ASP A 4 3.00 5.89 -16.63
N CYS A 5 2.87 6.42 -15.42
CA CYS A 5 2.23 7.71 -15.16
C CYS A 5 0.77 7.80 -15.64
N GLY A 6 0.16 6.66 -15.95
CA GLY A 6 -1.25 6.60 -16.34
C GLY A 6 -2.18 6.36 -15.17
N ALA A 7 -3.47 6.38 -15.42
CA ALA A 7 -4.49 6.10 -14.42
C ALA A 7 -5.36 4.93 -14.86
N ALA A 8 -5.58 3.98 -13.98
CA ALA A 8 -6.44 2.84 -14.25
C ALA A 8 -7.57 2.81 -13.22
N ASN A 9 -8.79 2.66 -13.69
CA ASN A 9 -9.96 2.64 -12.82
C ASN A 9 -10.80 1.38 -13.10
N ALA A 10 -11.20 0.71 -12.04
CA ALA A 10 -12.09 -0.44 -12.14
C ALA A 10 -13.24 -0.26 -11.16
N GLY A 11 -14.37 -0.87 -11.47
CA GLY A 11 -15.53 -0.82 -10.59
C GLY A 11 -15.44 -1.84 -9.45
N ASP A 12 -16.56 -2.09 -8.80
CA ASP A 12 -16.65 -3.08 -7.73
C ASP A 12 -16.30 -4.46 -8.28
N PHE A 13 -15.60 -5.25 -7.47
CA PHE A 13 -15.10 -6.58 -7.84
C PHE A 13 -14.08 -6.55 -8.99
N GLY A 14 -13.63 -5.36 -9.40
CA GLY A 14 -12.70 -5.25 -10.52
C GLY A 14 -11.25 -5.16 -10.08
N ALA A 15 -10.35 -5.19 -11.05
CA ALA A 15 -8.91 -5.02 -10.82
C ALA A 15 -8.39 -3.88 -11.67
N ALA A 16 -7.68 -2.96 -11.04
CA ALA A 16 -7.07 -1.83 -11.72
C ALA A 16 -5.56 -1.92 -11.56
N ASN A 17 -4.83 -1.83 -12.67
CA ASN A 17 -3.38 -1.91 -12.66
C ASN A 17 -2.79 -0.70 -13.37
N ALA A 18 -1.89 -0.01 -12.69
CA ALA A 18 -1.17 1.11 -13.29
C ALA A 18 0.33 0.86 -13.17
N GLY A 19 1.08 1.47 -14.05
CA GLY A 19 2.53 1.34 -14.03
C GLY A 19 3.19 2.29 -13.03
N ASP A 20 4.49 2.50 -13.21
CA ASP A 20 5.25 3.38 -12.32
C ASP A 20 4.72 4.81 -12.41
N CYS A 21 4.68 5.50 -11.28
CA CYS A 21 4.14 6.85 -11.16
C CYS A 21 2.65 6.95 -11.52
N GLY A 22 1.98 5.82 -11.73
CA GLY A 22 0.56 5.81 -12.09
C GLY A 22 -0.37 5.77 -10.90
N ALA A 23 -1.66 5.89 -11.16
CA ALA A 23 -2.68 5.77 -10.13
C ALA A 23 -3.66 4.64 -10.50
N ALA A 24 -3.90 3.75 -9.56
CA ALA A 24 -4.85 2.65 -9.77
C ALA A 24 -5.97 2.77 -8.75
N ASN A 25 -7.21 2.73 -9.22
CA ASN A 25 -8.38 2.86 -8.36
C ASN A 25 -9.35 1.72 -8.64
N ALA A 26 -9.74 1.03 -7.59
CA ALA A 26 -10.73 -0.03 -7.71
C ALA A 26 -11.85 0.20 -6.70
N GLY A 27 -13.03 -0.33 -6.97
CA GLY A 27 -14.17 -0.19 -6.09
C GLY A 27 -14.15 -1.21 -4.95
N ASN A 28 -15.31 -1.43 -4.34
CA ASN A 28 -15.44 -2.36 -3.22
C ASN A 28 -15.14 -3.79 -3.69
N PHE A 29 -14.48 -4.58 -2.84
CA PHE A 29 -14.05 -5.93 -3.14
C PHE A 29 -13.09 -6.00 -4.34
N GLY A 30 -12.56 -4.86 -4.77
CA GLY A 30 -11.66 -4.81 -5.91
C GLY A 30 -10.20 -4.83 -5.50
N ALA A 31 -9.30 -4.89 -6.48
CA ALA A 31 -7.86 -4.83 -6.25
C ALA A 31 -7.26 -3.70 -7.08
N ALA A 32 -6.47 -2.87 -6.45
CA ALA A 32 -5.77 -1.78 -7.12
C ALA A 32 -4.27 -1.98 -6.95
N ASN A 33 -3.54 -1.98 -8.06
CA ASN A 33 -2.10 -2.20 -8.06
C ASN A 33 -1.40 -1.07 -8.81
N ALA A 34 -0.44 -0.45 -8.17
CA ALA A 34 0.36 0.58 -8.79
C ALA A 34 1.84 0.23 -8.67
N GLY A 35 2.65 0.75 -9.57
CA GLY A 35 4.08 0.51 -9.54
C GLY A 35 4.80 1.47 -8.59
N ASP A 36 6.11 1.59 -8.80
CA ASP A 36 6.95 2.46 -7.97
C ASP A 36 6.51 3.91 -8.12
N PHE A 37 6.53 4.65 -6.99
CA PHE A 37 6.07 6.04 -6.93
C PHE A 37 4.58 6.20 -7.28
N GLY A 38 3.85 5.09 -7.39
CA GLY A 38 2.44 5.14 -7.75
C GLY A 38 1.51 5.22 -6.55
N ALA A 39 0.23 5.40 -6.83
CA ALA A 39 -0.80 5.42 -5.79
C ALA A 39 -1.86 4.36 -6.10
N ALA A 40 -2.19 3.54 -5.11
CA ALA A 40 -3.20 2.51 -5.25
C ALA A 40 -4.32 2.76 -4.26
N ASN A 41 -5.55 2.79 -4.73
CA ASN A 41 -6.71 3.02 -3.89
C ASN A 41 -7.76 1.94 -4.15
N ALA A 42 -8.20 1.29 -3.09
CA ALA A 42 -9.26 0.30 -3.19
C ALA A 42 -10.38 0.64 -2.22
N GLY A 43 -11.57 0.17 -2.50
CA GLY A 43 -12.73 0.39 -1.65
C GLY A 43 -12.80 -0.57 -0.47
N ASN A 44 -13.97 -0.68 0.12
CA ASN A 44 -14.18 -1.56 1.28
C ASN A 44 -13.95 -3.02 0.90
N TYR A 45 -13.32 -3.78 1.79
CA TYR A 45 -12.94 -5.18 1.57
C TYR A 45 -12.01 -5.37 0.38
N GLY A 46 -11.41 -4.29 -0.13
CA GLY A 46 -10.51 -4.36 -1.27
C GLY A 46 -9.05 -4.47 -0.86
N ALA A 47 -8.19 -4.61 -1.85
CA ALA A 47 -6.74 -4.66 -1.63
C ALA A 47 -6.06 -3.59 -2.46
N ALA A 48 -5.21 -2.79 -1.82
CA ALA A 48 -4.44 -1.76 -2.49
C ALA A 48 -2.96 -2.07 -2.33
N ASN A 49 -2.24 -2.18 -3.44
CA ASN A 49 -0.82 -2.51 -3.44
C ASN A 49 -0.06 -1.46 -4.23
N ALA A 50 0.96 -0.89 -3.61
CA ALA A 50 1.82 0.06 -4.30
C ALA A 50 3.27 -0.41 -4.20
N GLY A 51 4.08 0.00 -5.15
CA GLY A 51 5.49 -0.37 -5.18
C GLY A 51 6.34 0.51 -4.27
N ASN A 52 7.65 0.57 -4.57
CA ASN A 52 8.59 1.36 -3.79
C ASN A 52 8.22 2.84 -3.83
N TYR A 53 8.31 3.51 -2.69
CA TYR A 53 7.99 4.94 -2.56
C TYR A 53 6.54 5.28 -2.93
N GLY A 54 5.67 4.27 -2.99
CA GLY A 54 4.27 4.47 -3.36
C GLY A 54 3.36 4.77 -2.19
N ALA A 55 2.08 4.88 -2.46
CA ALA A 55 1.05 5.11 -1.44
C ALA A 55 -0.11 4.15 -1.67
N ALA A 56 -0.52 3.45 -0.64
CA ALA A 56 -1.64 2.51 -0.73
C ALA A 56 -2.72 2.89 0.28
N ASN A 57 -3.96 2.92 -0.19
CA ASN A 57 -5.11 3.27 0.63
C ASN A 57 -6.24 2.27 0.36
N ALA A 58 -6.76 1.66 1.42
CA ALA A 58 -7.90 0.75 1.29
C ALA A 58 -9.03 1.20 2.22
N GLY A 59 -10.25 0.79 1.92
CA GLY A 59 -11.41 1.12 2.73
C GLY A 59 -11.55 0.20 3.94
N ASP A 60 -12.75 0.18 4.54
CA ASP A 60 -13.04 -0.64 5.72
C ASP A 60 -12.73 -2.11 5.45
N ASN A 61 -12.06 -2.75 6.40
CA ASN A 61 -11.76 -4.18 6.34
C ASN A 61 -10.98 -4.62 5.10
N GLY A 62 -10.27 -3.69 4.46
CA GLY A 62 -9.42 -4.01 3.33
C GLY A 62 -7.98 -4.25 3.73
N VAL A 63 -7.08 -4.27 2.75
CA VAL A 63 -5.64 -4.44 2.97
C VAL A 63 -4.89 -3.41 2.15
N ALA A 64 -3.97 -2.69 2.78
CA ALA A 64 -3.10 -1.74 2.07
C ALA A 64 -1.65 -2.17 2.27
N VAL A 65 -0.92 -2.33 1.17
CA VAL A 65 0.47 -2.85 1.19
C VAL A 65 1.37 -1.90 0.42
N VAL A 66 2.50 -1.54 1.02
CA VAL A 66 3.55 -0.81 0.32
C VAL A 66 4.89 -1.50 0.49
N LEU A 67 5.77 -1.24 -0.45
CA LEU A 67 7.14 -1.72 -0.40
C LEU A 67 8.03 -0.61 0.19
N ASN A 68 9.29 -0.56 -0.19
CA ASN A 68 10.27 0.34 0.43
C ASN A 68 9.81 1.80 0.52
N GLU A 69 9.90 2.35 1.73
CA GLU A 69 9.69 3.78 1.99
C GLU A 69 8.37 4.35 1.47
N GLY A 70 7.38 3.49 1.32
CA GLY A 70 6.05 3.92 0.95
C GLY A 70 5.20 4.25 2.18
N LYS A 71 3.97 4.66 1.94
CA LYS A 71 3.03 4.95 3.02
C LYS A 71 1.70 4.27 2.79
N VAL A 72 1.04 3.94 3.89
CA VAL A 72 -0.24 3.21 3.88
C VAL A 72 -1.26 3.94 4.74
N LYS A 73 -2.53 3.83 4.37
CA LYS A 73 -3.62 4.24 5.25
C LYS A 73 -4.86 3.40 4.93
N GLY A 74 -5.79 3.40 5.86
CA GLY A 74 -7.04 2.69 5.67
C GLY A 74 -8.08 3.15 6.67
N ASP A 75 -9.30 2.67 6.49
CA ASP A 75 -10.39 2.89 7.44
C ASP A 75 -10.41 1.77 8.48
N LEU A 76 -11.36 1.81 9.40
CA LEU A 76 -11.42 0.84 10.48
C LEU A 76 -11.43 -0.60 9.97
N GLY A 77 -10.66 -1.45 10.63
CA GLY A 77 -10.54 -2.85 10.27
C GLY A 77 -9.56 -3.14 9.13
N CYS A 78 -9.01 -2.11 8.50
CA CYS A 78 -8.04 -2.29 7.43
C CYS A 78 -6.72 -2.82 7.99
N ILE A 79 -6.06 -3.70 7.26
CA ILE A 79 -4.74 -4.19 7.60
C ILE A 79 -3.72 -3.38 6.80
N LEU A 80 -2.78 -2.75 7.51
CA LEU A 80 -1.71 -1.98 6.90
C LEU A 80 -0.43 -2.81 6.93
N VAL A 81 0.24 -2.92 5.79
CA VAL A 81 1.50 -3.69 5.68
C VAL A 81 2.56 -2.83 5.02
N ALA A 82 3.72 -2.78 5.61
CA ALA A 82 4.86 -2.08 5.03
C ALA A 82 6.12 -2.93 5.18
N ARG A 83 7.00 -2.84 4.19
CA ARG A 83 8.22 -3.63 4.16
C ARG A 83 9.35 -2.79 3.59
N ASN A 84 10.54 -2.91 4.19
CA ASN A 84 11.77 -2.35 3.62
C ASN A 84 12.72 -3.50 3.30
N ILE A 85 13.45 -3.39 2.22
CA ILE A 85 14.46 -4.37 1.84
C ILE A 85 15.83 -3.68 1.79
N GLU A 86 16.88 -4.48 1.94
CA GLU A 86 18.23 -3.97 1.81
C GLU A 86 19.10 -5.02 1.07
N TYR A 87 20.09 -4.54 0.34
CA TYR A 87 20.95 -5.42 -0.44
C TYR A 87 21.97 -6.10 0.47
N ASN A 88 22.03 -7.43 0.39
CA ASN A 88 23.00 -8.20 1.16
C ASN A 88 24.21 -8.51 0.28
N ASN A 89 25.37 -7.93 0.60
CA ASN A 89 26.61 -8.10 -0.16
C ASN A 89 27.21 -9.50 -0.03
N ASN A 90 26.78 -10.26 0.98
CA ASN A 90 27.29 -11.64 1.17
C ASN A 90 26.51 -12.64 0.32
N THR A 91 25.21 -12.44 0.15
CA THR A 91 24.35 -13.33 -0.64
C THR A 91 24.08 -12.80 -2.05
N TYR A 92 24.45 -11.56 -2.32
CA TYR A 92 24.23 -10.87 -3.61
C TYR A 92 22.76 -10.78 -3.98
N ARG A 93 21.89 -10.53 -3.00
CA ARG A 93 20.45 -10.35 -3.25
C ARG A 93 19.83 -9.40 -2.23
N TYR A 94 18.64 -8.92 -2.55
CA TYR A 94 17.87 -8.10 -1.62
C TYR A 94 17.16 -9.00 -0.62
N GLU A 95 17.13 -8.57 0.62
CA GLU A 95 16.47 -9.28 1.71
C GLU A 95 15.59 -8.32 2.49
N VAL A 96 14.55 -8.83 3.13
CA VAL A 96 13.68 -7.99 3.97
C VAL A 96 14.48 -7.54 5.19
N ALA A 97 14.65 -6.23 5.32
CA ALA A 97 15.34 -5.65 6.48
C ALA A 97 14.36 -5.41 7.63
N ASP A 98 13.22 -4.80 7.33
CA ASP A 98 12.16 -4.50 8.28
C ASP A 98 10.81 -4.78 7.67
N TRP A 99 9.86 -5.12 8.51
CA TRP A 99 8.47 -5.20 8.11
C TRP A 99 7.58 -4.97 9.32
N ALA A 100 6.37 -4.51 9.07
CA ALA A 100 5.37 -4.37 10.12
C ALA A 100 3.98 -4.45 9.50
N CYS A 101 3.05 -4.97 10.26
CA CYS A 101 1.65 -4.92 9.89
C CYS A 101 0.82 -4.60 11.12
N ALA A 102 -0.32 -3.95 10.91
CA ALA A 102 -1.20 -3.57 12.00
C ALA A 102 -2.63 -3.44 11.48
N ILE A 103 -3.58 -3.58 12.37
CA ILE A 103 -4.99 -3.37 12.06
C ILE A 103 -5.35 -1.96 12.51
N VAL A 104 -6.08 -1.25 11.67
CA VAL A 104 -6.60 0.07 12.03
C VAL A 104 -7.70 -0.12 13.07
N ASP A 105 -7.40 0.20 14.31
CA ASP A 105 -8.33 0.00 15.43
C ASP A 105 -8.99 1.30 15.91
N GLY A 106 -8.57 2.44 15.37
CA GLY A 106 -9.10 3.73 15.75
C GLY A 106 -8.44 4.35 16.96
N GLU A 107 -7.54 3.63 17.61
CA GLU A 107 -6.84 4.10 18.81
C GLU A 107 -5.34 4.21 18.58
N LYS A 108 -4.63 3.09 18.52
CA LYS A 108 -3.19 3.08 18.26
C LYS A 108 -2.91 3.36 16.80
N ILE A 109 -3.69 2.75 15.92
CA ILE A 109 -3.61 2.99 14.48
C ILE A 109 -4.91 3.67 14.08
N LYS A 110 -4.82 4.94 13.72
CA LYS A 110 -5.98 5.78 13.42
C LYS A 110 -6.48 5.55 12.01
N ALA A 111 -7.78 5.69 11.81
CA ALA A 111 -8.36 5.62 10.49
C ALA A 111 -7.98 6.86 9.67
N ASP A 112 -7.93 6.70 8.35
CA ASP A 112 -7.67 7.80 7.39
C ASP A 112 -6.41 8.61 7.73
N THR A 113 -5.38 7.92 8.21
CA THR A 113 -4.11 8.54 8.62
C THR A 113 -2.98 7.77 7.95
N TRP A 114 -2.06 8.49 7.31
CA TRP A 114 -0.91 7.87 6.66
C TRP A 114 0.12 7.38 7.67
N TYR A 115 0.60 6.16 7.46
CA TYR A 115 1.66 5.54 8.25
C TYR A 115 2.79 5.08 7.36
N HIS A 116 4.01 5.08 7.88
CA HIS A 116 5.18 4.55 7.19
C HIS A 116 6.01 3.71 8.17
N LEU A 117 6.87 2.87 7.63
CA LEU A 117 7.69 1.97 8.44
C LEU A 117 9.00 2.65 8.85
N ILE A 118 9.21 2.76 10.16
CA ILE A 118 10.44 3.30 10.72
C ILE A 118 10.89 2.37 11.85
N ASP A 119 12.12 1.84 11.73
CA ASP A 119 12.72 0.95 12.74
C ASP A 119 11.80 -0.22 13.13
N GLY A 120 11.16 -0.83 12.15
CA GLY A 120 10.30 -1.99 12.36
C GLY A 120 8.91 -1.69 12.88
N GLU A 121 8.52 -0.42 12.95
CA GLU A 121 7.20 -0.01 13.43
C GLU A 121 6.51 0.94 12.47
N LEU A 122 5.19 0.83 12.40
CA LEU A 122 4.38 1.78 11.64
C LEU A 122 4.22 3.05 12.45
N LYS A 123 4.67 4.17 11.90
CA LYS A 123 4.59 5.49 12.54
C LYS A 123 3.83 6.46 11.66
N GLU A 124 3.07 7.34 12.30
CA GLU A 124 2.29 8.34 11.60
C GLU A 124 3.20 9.28 10.81
N VAL A 125 2.83 9.56 9.56
CA VAL A 125 3.54 10.50 8.70
C VAL A 125 3.15 11.91 9.13
N LEU A 126 4.14 12.71 9.49
CA LEU A 126 3.92 14.09 9.95
C LEU A 126 4.07 15.09 8.81
#